data_e28a3c65eeda3b75b98ba35a2fa3c6f7
#
_entry.id   e28a3c65eeda3b75b98ba35a2fa3c6f7
#
_cell.length_a   1.000
_cell.length_b   1.000
_cell.length_c   1.000
_cell.angle_alpha   90.00
_cell.angle_beta   90.00
_cell.angle_gamma   90.00
#
_symmetry.space_group_name_H-M   'P 1'
#
loop_
_entity.id
_entity.type
_entity.pdbx_description
1 polymer ?
#
loop_
_entity_poly.entity_id
_entity_poly.type
_entity_poly.pdbx_seq_one_letter_code
_entity_poly.pdbx_strand_id
1 'polypeptide(L)'
;MKNLLRILFILVLAFTSCNKSKPRPENIVVYTVVENSKNSPAYTVTYSTPQGDKTDGPIIQSSWLSKQLSLFERGDFVALSIETKSGTGSFTSSVYLNGVLVKEEKMDYPYLKRLEAILPPSY
;
A
#
# COMPACT_ATOMS: atom_id res chain seq x y z
N MET A 1 -39.04 -26.73 -30.16
CA MET A 1 -37.67 -26.65 -30.67
C MET A 1 -37.16 -25.21 -30.82
N LYS A 2 -37.91 -24.30 -31.36
CA LYS A 2 -37.46 -22.91 -31.53
C LYS A 2 -37.20 -22.19 -30.20
N ASN A 3 -37.91 -22.51 -29.13
CA ASN A 3 -37.72 -21.88 -27.83
C ASN A 3 -36.53 -22.44 -27.06
N LEU A 4 -36.19 -23.70 -27.25
CA LEU A 4 -35.05 -24.36 -26.65
C LEU A 4 -33.73 -23.78 -27.18
N LEU A 5 -33.69 -23.52 -28.50
CA LEU A 5 -32.53 -22.94 -29.16
C LEU A 5 -32.26 -21.47 -28.66
N ARG A 6 -33.32 -20.73 -28.43
CA ARG A 6 -33.25 -19.37 -27.90
C ARG A 6 -32.73 -19.33 -26.44
N ILE A 7 -33.18 -20.25 -25.61
CA ILE A 7 -32.74 -20.39 -24.22
C ILE A 7 -31.28 -20.81 -24.17
N LEU A 8 -30.87 -21.74 -25.03
CA LEU A 8 -29.48 -22.17 -25.13
C LEU A 8 -28.55 -21.03 -25.57
N PHE A 9 -29.00 -20.19 -26.52
CA PHE A 9 -28.24 -19.05 -27.00
C PHE A 9 -28.06 -17.97 -25.93
N ILE A 10 -29.07 -17.69 -25.12
CA ILE A 10 -29.03 -16.77 -24.00
C ILE A 10 -28.08 -17.30 -22.89
N LEU A 11 -28.08 -18.59 -22.65
CA LEU A 11 -27.21 -19.23 -21.67
C LEU A 11 -25.74 -19.14 -22.09
N VAL A 12 -25.43 -19.33 -23.35
CA VAL A 12 -24.07 -19.22 -23.90
C VAL A 12 -23.56 -17.76 -23.81
N LEU A 13 -24.40 -16.78 -24.06
CA LEU A 13 -24.06 -15.37 -23.92
C LEU A 13 -23.80 -14.99 -22.46
N ALA A 14 -24.55 -15.56 -21.52
CA ALA A 14 -24.32 -15.33 -20.10
C ALA A 14 -22.96 -15.87 -19.60
N PHE A 15 -22.54 -17.04 -20.10
CA PHE A 15 -21.23 -17.61 -19.79
C PHE A 15 -20.06 -16.82 -20.41
N THR A 16 -20.21 -16.30 -21.60
CA THR A 16 -19.18 -15.51 -22.27
C THR A 16 -19.01 -14.13 -21.63
N SER A 17 -20.07 -13.52 -21.08
CA SER A 17 -19.96 -12.24 -20.37
C SER A 17 -19.26 -12.39 -19.01
N CYS A 18 -19.39 -13.51 -18.31
CA CYS A 18 -18.68 -13.76 -17.05
C CYS A 18 -17.17 -13.95 -17.22
N ASN A 19 -16.69 -14.42 -18.36
CA ASN A 19 -15.26 -14.62 -18.60
C ASN A 19 -14.50 -13.35 -19.02
N LYS A 20 -15.21 -12.29 -19.39
CA LYS A 20 -14.61 -11.02 -19.83
C LYS A 20 -14.38 -10.03 -18.70
N SER A 21 -14.85 -10.30 -17.49
CA SER A 21 -14.91 -9.34 -16.39
C SER A 21 -14.10 -9.72 -15.16
N LYS A 22 -13.04 -10.54 -15.30
CA LYS A 22 -12.07 -10.68 -14.21
C LYS A 22 -11.18 -9.43 -14.18
N PRO A 23 -11.40 -8.48 -13.25
CA PRO A 23 -10.49 -7.35 -13.12
C PRO A 23 -9.11 -7.91 -12.76
N ARG A 24 -8.06 -7.31 -13.30
CA ARG A 24 -6.71 -7.58 -12.82
C ARG A 24 -6.69 -7.25 -11.33
N PRO A 25 -6.12 -8.12 -10.47
CA PRO A 25 -5.96 -7.77 -9.07
C PRO A 25 -5.17 -6.46 -8.99
N GLU A 26 -5.77 -5.45 -8.38
CA GLU A 26 -5.10 -4.19 -8.14
C GLU A 26 -3.91 -4.44 -7.20
N ASN A 27 -2.79 -3.81 -7.49
CA ASN A 27 -1.65 -3.81 -6.58
C ASN A 27 -1.88 -2.70 -5.55
N ILE A 28 -2.40 -3.07 -4.40
CA ILE A 28 -2.72 -2.14 -3.33
C ILE A 28 -1.53 -2.07 -2.38
N VAL A 29 -0.96 -0.88 -2.28
CA VAL A 29 0.14 -0.59 -1.35
C VAL A 29 -0.39 0.15 -0.12
N VAL A 30 0.06 -0.27 1.04
CA VAL A 30 -0.23 0.38 2.32
C VAL A 30 1.09 0.56 3.08
N TYR A 31 1.31 1.77 3.57
CA TYR A 31 2.42 2.08 4.46
C TYR A 31 1.93 2.19 5.89
N THR A 32 2.74 1.75 6.83
CA THR A 32 2.47 1.93 8.26
C THR A 32 3.68 2.49 8.98
N VAL A 33 3.43 3.28 10.00
CA VAL A 33 4.45 3.77 10.93
C VAL A 33 3.93 3.58 12.34
N VAL A 34 4.72 2.93 13.18
CA VAL A 34 4.44 2.76 14.60
C VAL A 34 5.57 3.40 15.39
N GLU A 35 5.22 4.31 16.27
CA GLU A 35 6.16 4.91 17.21
C GLU A 35 6.26 4.00 18.44
N ASN A 36 7.49 3.61 18.79
CA ASN A 36 7.75 2.59 19.81
C ASN A 36 8.06 3.18 21.20
N SER A 37 8.15 4.50 21.32
CA SER A 37 8.45 5.17 22.59
C SER A 37 7.20 5.80 23.19
N LYS A 38 7.17 5.90 24.54
CA LYS A 38 6.00 6.39 25.26
C LYS A 38 5.77 7.92 25.15
N ASN A 39 6.77 8.66 24.72
CA ASN A 39 6.74 10.12 24.58
C ASN A 39 6.98 10.51 23.13
N SER A 40 5.99 10.25 22.29
CA SER A 40 6.09 10.56 20.86
C SER A 40 6.17 12.05 20.59
N PRO A 41 7.26 12.55 19.98
CA PRO A 41 7.18 13.85 19.34
C PRO A 41 6.24 13.77 18.13
N ALA A 42 5.70 14.92 17.73
CA ALA A 42 5.01 14.99 16.43
C ALA A 42 6.00 14.70 15.30
N TYR A 43 5.54 13.97 14.30
CA TYR A 43 6.35 13.57 13.15
C TYR A 43 5.58 13.77 11.84
N THR A 44 6.31 13.86 10.74
CA THR A 44 5.75 13.87 9.39
C THR A 44 6.21 12.65 8.64
N VAL A 45 5.34 12.14 7.76
CA VAL A 45 5.61 10.98 6.93
C VAL A 45 5.53 11.39 5.47
N THR A 46 6.58 11.10 4.70
CA THR A 46 6.60 11.28 3.24
C THR A 46 6.69 9.91 2.59
N TYR A 47 5.80 9.62 1.68
CA TYR A 47 5.69 8.30 1.07
C TYR A 47 5.40 8.38 -0.42
N SER A 48 5.86 7.37 -1.15
CA SER A 48 5.65 7.27 -2.60
C SER A 48 4.20 6.92 -2.92
N THR A 49 3.64 7.63 -3.89
CA THR A 49 2.38 7.28 -4.54
C THR A 49 2.60 7.16 -6.05
N PRO A 50 1.69 6.57 -6.82
CA PRO A 50 1.83 6.51 -8.27
C PRO A 50 1.88 7.89 -8.95
N GLN A 51 1.41 8.93 -8.27
CA GLN A 51 1.40 10.31 -8.76
C GLN A 51 2.56 11.17 -8.21
N GLY A 52 3.48 10.56 -7.48
CA GLY A 52 4.60 11.26 -6.81
C GLY A 52 4.55 11.11 -5.30
N ASP A 53 5.46 11.77 -4.61
CA ASP A 53 5.54 11.71 -3.16
C ASP A 53 4.44 12.55 -2.50
N LYS A 54 3.90 12.04 -1.40
CA LYS A 54 2.92 12.72 -0.57
C LYS A 54 3.43 12.82 0.86
N THR A 55 3.14 13.94 1.53
CA THR A 55 3.53 14.19 2.91
C THR A 55 2.28 14.36 3.77
N ASP A 56 2.21 13.60 4.85
CA ASP A 56 1.19 13.70 5.89
C ASP A 56 1.80 14.18 7.19
N GLY A 57 1.11 15.04 7.92
CA GLY A 57 1.53 15.49 9.24
C GLY A 57 1.25 16.97 9.49
N PRO A 58 1.54 17.44 10.70
CA PRO A 58 2.16 16.68 11.81
C PRO A 58 1.24 15.60 12.37
N ILE A 59 1.81 14.44 12.68
CA ILE A 59 1.11 13.30 13.25
C ILE A 59 1.45 13.23 14.72
N ILE A 60 0.43 13.19 15.57
CA ILE A 60 0.57 13.15 17.03
C ILE A 60 0.19 11.80 17.62
N GLN A 61 -0.44 10.91 16.82
CA GLN A 61 -0.76 9.55 17.24
C GLN A 61 0.48 8.65 17.19
N SER A 62 0.51 7.63 18.04
CA SER A 62 1.59 6.65 18.06
C SER A 62 1.62 5.74 16.83
N SER A 63 0.59 5.71 16.03
CA SER A 63 0.54 4.94 14.79
C SER A 63 -0.07 5.76 13.67
N TRP A 64 0.43 5.52 12.47
CA TRP A 64 -0.07 6.12 11.25
C TRP A 64 -0.23 5.03 10.18
N LEU A 65 -1.28 5.13 9.42
CA LEU A 65 -1.62 4.23 8.33
C LEU A 65 -1.95 5.06 7.10
N SER A 66 -1.34 4.74 5.97
CA SER A 66 -1.72 5.37 4.71
C SER A 66 -3.09 4.89 4.24
N LYS A 67 -3.69 5.63 3.33
CA LYS A 67 -4.80 5.12 2.55
C LYS A 67 -4.33 3.93 1.70
N GLN A 68 -5.27 3.12 1.25
CA GLN A 68 -4.99 2.11 0.24
C GLN A 68 -4.63 2.81 -1.07
N LEU A 69 -3.41 2.56 -1.55
CA LEU A 69 -2.89 3.19 -2.77
C LEU A 69 -2.91 2.17 -3.89
N SER A 70 -3.80 2.36 -4.85
CA SER A 70 -3.89 1.55 -6.06
C SER A 70 -3.03 2.12 -7.19
N LEU A 71 -3.00 1.46 -8.34
CA LEU A 71 -2.28 1.86 -9.56
C LEU A 71 -0.76 1.71 -9.49
N PHE A 72 -0.21 1.08 -8.47
CA PHE A 72 1.19 0.66 -8.48
C PHE A 72 1.38 -0.52 -9.43
N GLU A 73 2.55 -0.56 -10.07
CA GLU A 73 2.97 -1.72 -10.85
C GLU A 73 3.98 -2.55 -10.06
N ARG A 74 3.99 -3.85 -10.31
CA ARG A 74 5.01 -4.72 -9.74
C ARG A 74 6.36 -4.38 -10.34
N GLY A 75 7.38 -4.30 -9.48
CA GLY A 75 8.69 -3.79 -9.84
C GLY A 75 8.87 -2.30 -9.56
N ASP A 76 7.82 -1.57 -9.19
CA ASP A 76 7.93 -0.16 -8.80
C ASP A 76 8.79 -0.01 -7.55
N PHE A 77 9.58 1.04 -7.53
CA PHE A 77 10.32 1.48 -6.36
C PHE A 77 9.41 2.33 -5.47
N VAL A 78 9.38 2.01 -4.20
CA VAL A 78 8.59 2.75 -3.19
C VAL A 78 9.47 3.14 -2.03
N ALA A 79 9.18 4.27 -1.41
CA ALA A 79 9.93 4.79 -0.29
C ALA A 79 9.03 5.46 0.74
N LEU A 80 9.46 5.40 1.99
CA LEU A 80 8.82 6.02 3.14
C LEU A 80 9.88 6.69 3.98
N SER A 81 9.72 7.96 4.28
CA SER A 81 10.60 8.69 5.19
C SER A 81 9.82 9.34 6.31
N ILE A 82 10.45 9.44 7.47
CA ILE A 82 9.87 10.04 8.67
C ILE A 82 10.77 11.21 9.09
N GLU A 83 10.15 12.33 9.39
CA GLU A 83 10.85 13.49 9.95
C GLU A 83 10.27 13.86 11.31
N THR A 84 11.14 14.14 12.28
CA THR A 84 10.78 14.65 13.58
C THR A 84 11.75 15.74 14.00
N LYS A 85 11.25 16.75 14.71
CA LYS A 85 12.06 17.93 15.07
C LYS A 85 12.86 17.75 16.33
N SER A 86 12.46 16.86 17.22
CA SER A 86 13.13 16.66 18.52
C SER A 86 12.71 15.34 19.14
N GLY A 87 13.53 14.87 20.07
CA GLY A 87 13.23 13.70 20.88
C GLY A 87 14.17 12.54 20.66
N THR A 88 13.94 11.47 21.41
CA THR A 88 14.62 10.19 21.30
C THR A 88 13.59 9.09 21.29
N GLY A 89 13.86 8.00 20.61
CA GLY A 89 12.97 6.86 20.50
C GLY A 89 13.16 6.11 19.20
N SER A 90 12.18 5.33 18.83
CA SER A 90 12.24 4.56 17.59
C SER A 90 10.90 4.49 16.88
N PHE A 91 10.95 4.35 15.57
CA PHE A 91 9.81 4.06 14.71
C PHE A 91 9.99 2.70 14.04
N THR A 92 8.90 1.98 13.86
CA THR A 92 8.84 0.83 12.96
C THR A 92 8.04 1.22 11.74
N SER A 93 8.68 1.18 10.57
CA SER A 93 8.08 1.51 9.28
C SER A 93 7.88 0.25 8.47
N SER A 94 6.75 0.12 7.81
CA SER A 94 6.43 -1.07 7.02
C SER A 94 5.74 -0.71 5.72
N VAL A 95 5.96 -1.51 4.70
CA VAL A 95 5.24 -1.44 3.43
C VAL A 95 4.62 -2.79 3.12
N TYR A 96 3.33 -2.77 2.76
CA TYR A 96 2.55 -3.94 2.41
C TYR A 96 2.08 -3.86 0.97
N LEU A 97 2.10 -4.98 0.27
CA LEU A 97 1.50 -5.14 -1.05
C LEU A 97 0.41 -6.21 -0.97
N ASN A 98 -0.83 -5.82 -1.26
CA ASN A 98 -2.01 -6.69 -1.19
C ASN A 98 -2.13 -7.42 0.16
N GLY A 99 -1.84 -6.71 1.26
CA GLY A 99 -1.89 -7.24 2.61
C GLY A 99 -0.67 -8.07 3.04
N VAL A 100 0.30 -8.26 2.17
CA VAL A 100 1.53 -9.02 2.46
C VAL A 100 2.68 -8.06 2.76
N LEU A 101 3.39 -8.27 3.85
CA LEU A 101 4.54 -7.46 4.23
C LEU A 101 5.65 -7.60 3.18
N VAL A 102 6.06 -6.48 2.59
CA VAL A 102 7.18 -6.42 1.64
C VAL A 102 8.48 -6.08 2.35
N LYS A 103 8.46 -5.09 3.22
CA LYS A 103 9.62 -4.66 3.99
C LYS A 103 9.21 -3.97 5.28
N GLU A 104 10.02 -4.16 6.30
CA GLU A 104 9.87 -3.51 7.59
C GLU A 104 11.24 -3.10 8.11
N GLU A 105 11.35 -1.89 8.66
CA GLU A 105 12.56 -1.39 9.30
C GLU A 105 12.24 -0.70 10.60
N LYS A 106 13.08 -0.93 11.62
CA LYS A 106 13.11 -0.16 12.85
C LYS A 106 14.17 0.92 12.73
N MET A 107 13.79 2.15 13.05
CA MET A 107 14.65 3.32 12.93
C MET A 107 14.70 4.06 14.26
N ASP A 108 15.90 4.36 14.72
CA ASP A 108 16.11 5.18 15.90
C ASP A 108 16.34 6.64 15.49
N TYR A 109 15.62 7.57 16.11
CA TYR A 109 15.89 8.98 15.84
C TYR A 109 16.84 9.56 16.91
N PRO A 110 17.62 10.55 16.51
CA PRO A 110 17.48 11.40 15.32
C PRO A 110 17.98 10.78 14.00
N TYR A 111 18.45 9.55 13.98
CA TYR A 111 19.06 8.90 12.82
C TYR A 111 18.02 8.13 11.98
N LEU A 112 16.98 8.82 11.56
CA LEU A 112 15.93 8.21 10.76
C LEU A 112 16.42 7.91 9.35
N LYS A 113 16.28 6.65 8.95
CA LYS A 113 16.58 6.19 7.61
C LYS A 113 15.32 6.19 6.75
N ARG A 114 15.50 6.35 5.46
CA ARG A 114 14.44 6.14 4.50
C ARG A 114 14.23 4.64 4.28
N LEU A 115 13.01 4.15 4.47
CA LEU A 115 12.64 2.80 4.06
C LEU A 115 12.49 2.80 2.54
N GLU A 116 13.18 1.88 1.87
CA GLU A 116 13.12 1.73 0.41
C GLU A 116 12.84 0.28 0.07
N ALA A 117 11.97 0.06 -0.90
CA ALA A 117 11.62 -1.27 -1.36
C ALA A 117 11.27 -1.28 -2.85
N ILE A 118 11.46 -2.42 -3.47
CA ILE A 118 10.96 -2.71 -4.82
C ILE A 118 9.80 -3.67 -4.68
N LEU A 119 8.65 -3.33 -5.27
CA LEU A 119 7.48 -4.20 -5.22
C LEU A 119 7.79 -5.52 -5.93
N PRO A 120 7.50 -6.68 -5.29
CA PRO A 120 7.85 -7.98 -5.87
C PRO A 120 7.25 -8.16 -7.25
N PRO A 121 7.97 -8.84 -8.18
CA PRO A 121 7.41 -9.16 -9.48
C PRO A 121 6.21 -10.09 -9.33
N SER A 122 5.32 -10.06 -10.34
CA SER A 122 4.24 -11.02 -10.40
C SER A 122 4.78 -12.42 -10.65
N TYR A 123 4.29 -13.37 -9.88
CA TYR A 123 4.58 -14.78 -10.11
C TYR A 123 3.61 -15.36 -11.16
#